data_7de6c2bb89e2f81fc04e4ec1b46dc703
#
_entry.id   7de6c2bb89e2f81fc04e4ec1b46dc703
#
_cell.length_a   1.000
_cell.length_b   1.000
_cell.length_c   1.000
_cell.angle_alpha   90.00
_cell.angle_beta   90.00
_cell.angle_gamma   90.00
#
_symmetry.space_group_name_H-M   'P 1'
#
loop_
_entity.id
_entity.type
_entity.pdbx_description
1 polymer ?
#
loop_
_entity_poly.entity_id
_entity_poly.type
_entity_poly.pdbx_seq_one_letter_code
_entity_poly.pdbx_strand_id
1 'polypeptide(L)'
;MKIFKVTANNRKHAFEVRTRRQTFLFPYAKTDPAPLRTDRVAEVFVDPELGNEGFTYRLDSGAEGSVHIDAVLEHNEDPSLMAELTLYRLTQDAQKRFEASGLSVRDVSRWLGTSPTQLYRLLDPTNYTKSVRQLISLLYLLGCEVDVEVRQRPRRPIAS
;
A
#
# COMPACT_ATOMS: atom_id res chain seq x y z
N MET A 1 1.28 -10.05 0.40
CA MET A 1 0.44 -10.90 1.31
C MET A 1 -0.42 -11.82 0.46
N LYS A 2 -0.41 -13.11 0.76
CA LYS A 2 -1.16 -14.12 -0.02
C LYS A 2 -2.63 -14.18 0.39
N ILE A 3 -3.48 -14.33 -0.60
CA ILE A 3 -4.91 -14.61 -0.44
C ILE A 3 -5.10 -16.13 -0.44
N PHE A 4 -5.88 -16.66 0.50
CA PHE A 4 -6.20 -18.08 0.57
C PHE A 4 -7.54 -18.40 -0.05
N LYS A 5 -8.48 -17.48 0.07
CA LYS A 5 -9.84 -17.66 -0.43
C LYS A 5 -10.45 -16.30 -0.73
N VAL A 6 -11.26 -16.26 -1.76
CA VAL A 6 -12.11 -15.11 -2.07
C VAL A 6 -13.52 -15.63 -2.38
N THR A 7 -14.53 -14.91 -1.91
CA THR A 7 -15.93 -15.19 -2.20
C THR A 7 -16.68 -13.90 -2.47
N ALA A 8 -17.68 -13.97 -3.33
CA ALA A 8 -18.59 -12.86 -3.58
C ALA A 8 -19.74 -12.91 -2.55
N ASN A 9 -19.92 -11.85 -1.77
CA ASN A 9 -21.02 -11.72 -0.83
C ASN A 9 -22.02 -10.67 -1.30
N ASN A 10 -23.07 -11.12 -1.96
CA ASN A 10 -24.08 -10.23 -2.54
C ASN A 10 -24.92 -9.50 -1.48
N ARG A 11 -25.04 -10.04 -0.27
CA ARG A 11 -25.75 -9.37 0.83
C ARG A 11 -25.00 -8.14 1.32
N LYS A 12 -23.67 -8.26 1.40
CA LYS A 12 -22.78 -7.18 1.83
C LYS A 12 -22.34 -6.28 0.66
N HIS A 13 -22.67 -6.63 -0.58
CA HIS A 13 -22.16 -5.97 -1.79
C HIS A 13 -20.64 -5.83 -1.80
N ALA A 14 -19.95 -6.92 -1.43
CA ALA A 14 -18.52 -6.93 -1.26
C ALA A 14 -17.92 -8.31 -1.56
N PHE A 15 -16.65 -8.34 -1.93
CA PHE A 15 -15.84 -9.54 -1.89
C PHE A 15 -15.34 -9.76 -0.47
N GLU A 16 -15.37 -11.00 0.00
CA GLU A 16 -14.72 -11.44 1.24
C GLU A 16 -13.38 -12.07 0.88
N VAL A 17 -12.29 -11.43 1.30
CA VAL A 17 -10.92 -11.80 0.96
C VAL A 17 -10.23 -12.35 2.20
N ARG A 18 -9.96 -13.65 2.22
CA ARG A 18 -9.34 -14.32 3.35
C ARG A 18 -7.83 -14.42 3.18
N THR A 19 -7.09 -13.93 4.16
CA THR A 19 -5.64 -14.04 4.30
C THR A 19 -5.26 -14.86 5.54
N ARG A 20 -3.97 -15.03 5.81
CA ARG A 20 -3.52 -15.65 7.07
C ARG A 20 -3.93 -14.88 8.33
N ARG A 21 -4.02 -13.55 8.23
CA ARG A 21 -4.30 -12.69 9.38
C ARG A 21 -5.79 -12.63 9.69
N GLN A 22 -6.60 -12.35 8.67
CA GLN A 22 -8.04 -12.13 8.83
C GLN A 22 -8.76 -12.19 7.49
N THR A 23 -10.09 -12.04 7.55
CA THR A 23 -10.94 -11.83 6.37
C THR A 23 -11.22 -10.35 6.23
N PHE A 24 -10.94 -9.80 5.06
CA PHE A 24 -11.21 -8.43 4.68
C PHE A 24 -12.46 -8.36 3.81
N LEU A 25 -13.18 -7.24 3.90
CA LEU A 25 -14.22 -6.89 2.95
C LEU A 25 -13.69 -5.89 1.92
N PHE A 26 -14.03 -6.13 0.65
CA PHE A 26 -13.72 -5.18 -0.42
C PHE A 26 -14.99 -4.89 -1.21
N PRO A 27 -15.53 -3.65 -1.15
CA PRO A 27 -16.82 -3.33 -1.75
C PRO A 27 -16.83 -3.46 -3.25
N TYR A 28 -17.92 -3.96 -3.82
CA TYR A 28 -18.12 -4.01 -5.26
C TYR A 28 -17.98 -2.63 -5.94
N ALA A 29 -18.42 -1.59 -5.26
CA ALA A 29 -18.32 -0.21 -5.76
C ALA A 29 -16.86 0.28 -5.96
N LYS A 30 -15.87 -0.41 -5.41
CA LYS A 30 -14.44 -0.12 -5.57
C LYS A 30 -13.79 -0.89 -6.71
N THR A 31 -14.54 -1.73 -7.40
CA THR A 31 -14.03 -2.54 -8.51
C THR A 31 -14.49 -1.99 -9.86
N ASP A 32 -13.73 -2.29 -10.90
CA ASP A 32 -14.06 -1.95 -12.28
C ASP A 32 -13.80 -3.18 -13.18
N PRO A 33 -14.84 -3.75 -13.79
CA PRO A 33 -16.25 -3.38 -13.71
C PRO A 33 -16.86 -3.70 -12.32
N ALA A 34 -17.76 -2.84 -11.85
CA ALA A 34 -18.46 -3.08 -10.59
C ALA A 34 -19.62 -4.07 -10.77
N PRO A 35 -19.74 -5.14 -9.96
CA PRO A 35 -20.89 -6.00 -9.96
C PRO A 35 -22.19 -5.23 -9.66
N LEU A 36 -23.25 -5.52 -10.41
CA LEU A 36 -24.56 -4.91 -10.29
C LEU A 36 -25.63 -5.98 -10.02
N ARG A 37 -26.82 -5.56 -9.62
CA ARG A 37 -27.98 -6.49 -9.49
C ARG A 37 -28.34 -7.15 -10.82
N THR A 38 -28.12 -6.45 -11.93
CA THR A 38 -28.39 -6.90 -13.30
C THR A 38 -27.18 -7.57 -13.97
N ASP A 39 -26.01 -7.51 -13.34
CA ASP A 39 -24.77 -8.10 -13.83
C ASP A 39 -23.94 -8.59 -12.64
N ARG A 40 -24.23 -9.78 -12.18
CA ARG A 40 -23.68 -10.34 -10.94
C ARG A 40 -22.33 -10.99 -11.18
N VAL A 41 -21.63 -11.26 -10.09
CA VAL A 41 -20.42 -12.08 -10.10
C VAL A 41 -20.82 -13.52 -10.44
N ALA A 42 -20.39 -13.98 -11.61
CA ALA A 42 -20.57 -15.38 -12.05
C ALA A 42 -19.47 -16.27 -11.47
N GLU A 43 -18.25 -15.76 -11.39
CA GLU A 43 -17.06 -16.48 -10.91
C GLU A 43 -16.10 -15.53 -10.20
N VAL A 44 -15.46 -16.02 -9.15
CA VAL A 44 -14.35 -15.32 -8.48
C VAL A 44 -13.34 -16.35 -7.96
N PHE A 45 -12.06 -16.07 -8.16
CA PHE A 45 -10.99 -16.97 -7.73
C PHE A 45 -9.73 -16.20 -7.36
N VAL A 46 -8.93 -16.80 -6.47
CA VAL A 46 -7.57 -16.33 -6.18
C VAL A 46 -6.73 -16.55 -7.43
N ASP A 47 -6.05 -15.51 -7.89
CA ASP A 47 -5.38 -15.53 -9.16
C ASP A 47 -3.91 -15.96 -9.03
N PRO A 48 -3.52 -17.15 -9.57
CA PRO A 48 -2.14 -17.59 -9.54
C PRO A 48 -1.20 -16.72 -10.40
N GLU A 49 -1.71 -16.10 -11.47
CA GLU A 49 -0.92 -15.21 -12.33
C GLU A 49 -0.52 -13.93 -11.59
N LEU A 50 -1.33 -13.52 -10.61
CA LEU A 50 -1.01 -12.46 -9.67
C LEU A 50 -0.23 -12.98 -8.43
N GLY A 51 0.37 -14.15 -8.53
CA GLY A 51 1.13 -14.76 -7.46
C GLY A 51 0.31 -15.10 -6.20
N ASN A 52 -1.00 -15.29 -6.33
CA ASN A 52 -1.97 -15.40 -5.23
C ASN A 52 -2.02 -14.13 -4.34
N GLU A 53 -1.55 -13.02 -4.82
CA GLU A 53 -1.65 -11.70 -4.17
C GLU A 53 -2.74 -10.82 -4.77
N GLY A 54 -3.61 -11.41 -5.55
CA GLY A 54 -4.79 -10.81 -6.15
C GLY A 54 -5.87 -11.85 -6.40
N PHE A 55 -7.03 -11.37 -6.78
CA PHE A 55 -8.14 -12.21 -7.23
C PHE A 55 -8.74 -11.64 -8.51
N THR A 56 -9.27 -12.53 -9.32
CA THR A 56 -9.99 -12.20 -10.56
C THR A 56 -11.44 -12.62 -10.44
N TYR A 57 -12.34 -11.81 -10.96
CA TYR A 57 -13.78 -12.08 -10.99
C TYR A 57 -14.32 -11.84 -12.38
N ARG A 58 -15.37 -12.60 -12.74
CA ARG A 58 -16.10 -12.47 -13.98
C ARG A 58 -17.56 -12.23 -13.67
N LEU A 59 -18.18 -11.30 -14.40
CA LEU A 59 -19.61 -11.00 -14.30
C LEU A 59 -20.42 -11.88 -15.26
N ASP A 60 -21.74 -11.94 -15.08
CA ASP A 60 -22.63 -12.67 -15.96
C ASP A 60 -22.57 -12.19 -17.43
N SER A 61 -22.27 -10.92 -17.64
CA SER A 61 -22.03 -10.32 -18.97
C SER A 61 -20.76 -10.81 -19.66
N GLY A 62 -19.86 -11.49 -18.92
CA GLY A 62 -18.52 -11.85 -19.37
C GLY A 62 -17.46 -10.80 -19.12
N ALA A 63 -17.82 -9.61 -18.62
CA ALA A 63 -16.86 -8.61 -18.18
C ALA A 63 -16.03 -9.15 -17.02
N GLU A 64 -14.73 -8.83 -17.02
CA GLU A 64 -13.77 -9.36 -16.06
C GLU A 64 -12.98 -8.22 -15.41
N GLY A 65 -12.65 -8.38 -14.15
CA GLY A 65 -11.78 -7.47 -13.41
C GLY A 65 -10.88 -8.22 -12.45
N SER A 66 -9.80 -7.57 -12.05
CA SER A 66 -8.85 -8.12 -11.08
C SER A 66 -8.56 -7.10 -9.99
N VAL A 67 -8.32 -7.57 -8.78
CA VAL A 67 -8.00 -6.75 -7.62
C VAL A 67 -6.76 -7.31 -6.93
N HIS A 68 -5.75 -6.47 -6.77
CA HIS A 68 -4.57 -6.82 -5.99
C HIS A 68 -4.83 -6.65 -4.48
N ILE A 69 -4.17 -7.47 -3.66
CA ILE A 69 -4.34 -7.44 -2.20
C ILE A 69 -4.06 -6.05 -1.58
N ASP A 70 -3.14 -5.30 -2.15
CA ASP A 70 -2.81 -3.96 -1.64
C ASP A 70 -4.02 -3.02 -1.67
N ALA A 71 -4.86 -3.09 -2.71
CA ALA A 71 -6.09 -2.30 -2.77
C ALA A 71 -7.08 -2.70 -1.65
N VAL A 72 -7.15 -3.99 -1.34
CA VAL A 72 -7.97 -4.51 -0.24
C VAL A 72 -7.47 -4.02 1.11
N LEU A 73 -6.15 -4.09 1.33
CA LEU A 73 -5.51 -3.65 2.57
C LEU A 73 -5.62 -2.13 2.74
N GLU A 74 -5.43 -1.37 1.68
CA GLU A 74 -5.58 0.09 1.68
C GLU A 74 -7.02 0.49 2.03
N HIS A 75 -8.01 -0.16 1.40
CA HIS A 75 -9.41 0.09 1.72
C HIS A 75 -9.73 -0.19 3.21
N ASN A 76 -9.16 -1.25 3.76
CA ASN A 76 -9.35 -1.65 5.16
C ASN A 76 -8.39 -0.95 6.14
N GLU A 77 -7.52 -0.05 5.63
CA GLU A 77 -6.52 0.66 6.44
C GLU A 77 -5.65 -0.30 7.27
N ASP A 78 -5.14 -1.37 6.62
CA ASP A 78 -4.22 -2.30 7.27
C ASP A 78 -3.00 -1.56 7.82
N PRO A 79 -2.69 -1.68 9.12
CA PRO A 79 -1.65 -0.87 9.75
C PRO A 79 -0.27 -1.03 9.12
N SER A 80 0.09 -2.23 8.67
CA SER A 80 1.38 -2.49 8.04
C SER A 80 1.48 -1.79 6.70
N LEU A 81 0.44 -1.90 5.85
CA LEU A 81 0.41 -1.22 4.57
C LEU A 81 0.40 0.30 4.75
N MET A 82 -0.36 0.82 5.72
CA MET A 82 -0.39 2.27 5.99
C MET A 82 0.99 2.79 6.41
N ALA A 83 1.72 2.02 7.21
CA ALA A 83 3.09 2.36 7.59
C ALA A 83 4.03 2.37 6.37
N GLU A 84 3.94 1.36 5.50
CA GLU A 84 4.73 1.28 4.27
C GLU A 84 4.42 2.44 3.31
N LEU A 85 3.15 2.77 3.11
CA LEU A 85 2.74 3.91 2.27
C LEU A 85 3.25 5.24 2.82
N THR A 86 3.21 5.42 4.13
CA THR A 86 3.74 6.63 4.78
C THR A 86 5.24 6.73 4.58
N LEU A 87 5.96 5.63 4.78
CA LEU A 87 7.40 5.56 4.56
C LEU A 87 7.79 5.79 3.09
N TYR A 88 7.02 5.24 2.16
CA TYR A 88 7.19 5.45 0.74
C TYR A 88 7.06 6.95 0.36
N ARG A 89 6.01 7.62 0.83
CA ARG A 89 5.79 9.05 0.58
C ARG A 89 6.92 9.90 1.16
N LEU A 90 7.33 9.62 2.39
CA LEU A 90 8.43 10.33 3.04
C LEU A 90 9.75 10.13 2.27
N THR A 91 10.00 8.93 1.76
CA THR A 91 11.17 8.64 0.93
C THR A 91 11.14 9.39 -0.40
N GLN A 92 9.98 9.47 -1.05
CA GLN A 92 9.84 10.27 -2.27
C GLN A 92 10.13 11.75 -2.03
N ASP A 93 9.67 12.31 -0.91
CA ASP A 93 9.98 13.69 -0.54
C ASP A 93 11.49 13.88 -0.31
N ALA A 94 12.14 12.93 0.37
CA ALA A 94 13.59 12.95 0.58
C ALA A 94 14.37 12.87 -0.75
N GLN A 95 13.94 12.01 -1.68
CA GLN A 95 14.54 11.93 -3.02
C GLN A 95 14.45 13.26 -3.77
N LYS A 96 13.26 13.88 -3.83
CA LYS A 96 13.05 15.16 -4.50
C LYS A 96 13.92 16.27 -3.91
N ARG A 97 14.00 16.32 -2.59
CA ARG A 97 14.82 17.33 -1.89
C ARG A 97 16.31 17.09 -2.09
N PHE A 98 16.74 15.85 -2.09
CA PHE A 98 18.13 15.49 -2.38
C PHE A 98 18.53 15.87 -3.80
N GLU A 99 17.72 15.54 -4.81
CA GLU A 99 17.96 15.90 -6.21
C GLU A 99 17.98 17.41 -6.40
N ALA A 100 17.06 18.15 -5.79
CA ALA A 100 16.99 19.60 -5.86
C ALA A 100 18.15 20.31 -5.15
N SER A 101 18.81 19.66 -4.18
CA SER A 101 19.88 20.26 -3.38
C SER A 101 21.18 20.44 -4.15
N GLY A 102 21.40 19.65 -5.21
CA GLY A 102 22.67 19.62 -5.94
C GLY A 102 23.85 19.05 -5.13
N LEU A 103 23.61 18.52 -3.93
CA LEU A 103 24.63 17.94 -3.08
C LEU A 103 25.05 16.55 -3.56
N SER A 104 26.33 16.21 -3.35
CA SER A 104 26.86 14.90 -3.71
C SER A 104 26.45 13.83 -2.70
N VAL A 105 26.29 12.58 -3.18
CA VAL A 105 26.08 11.41 -2.32
C VAL A 105 27.18 11.29 -1.29
N ARG A 106 28.41 11.55 -1.66
CA ARG A 106 29.58 11.46 -0.76
C ARG A 106 29.49 12.44 0.40
N ASP A 107 29.15 13.72 0.10
CA ASP A 107 29.07 14.76 1.13
C ASP A 107 27.88 14.52 2.07
N VAL A 108 26.72 14.20 1.52
CA VAL A 108 25.53 13.91 2.32
C VAL A 108 25.73 12.68 3.19
N SER A 109 26.33 11.61 2.66
CA SER A 109 26.66 10.41 3.45
C SER A 109 27.58 10.73 4.62
N ARG A 110 28.60 11.54 4.37
CA ARG A 110 29.54 11.95 5.41
C ARG A 110 28.87 12.77 6.49
N TRP A 111 28.05 13.75 6.12
CA TRP A 111 27.32 14.61 7.07
C TRP A 111 26.27 13.84 7.85
N LEU A 112 25.62 12.86 7.22
CA LEU A 112 24.66 11.99 7.88
C LEU A 112 25.33 10.92 8.78
N GLY A 113 26.65 10.74 8.67
CA GLY A 113 27.39 9.74 9.41
C GLY A 113 27.17 8.31 8.92
N THR A 114 26.96 8.13 7.61
CA THR A 114 26.70 6.84 6.97
C THR A 114 27.53 6.63 5.73
N SER A 115 27.44 5.46 5.11
CA SER A 115 28.09 5.15 3.83
C SER A 115 27.21 5.55 2.64
N PRO A 116 27.81 5.75 1.44
CA PRO A 116 27.04 5.95 0.21
C PRO A 116 26.04 4.83 -0.06
N THR A 117 26.42 3.58 0.18
CA THR A 117 25.51 2.43 0.02
C THR A 117 24.29 2.52 0.93
N GLN A 118 24.48 2.93 2.17
CA GLN A 118 23.39 3.11 3.12
C GLN A 118 22.51 4.31 2.74
N LEU A 119 23.09 5.38 2.19
CA LEU A 119 22.30 6.51 1.67
C LEU A 119 21.43 6.09 0.50
N TYR A 120 21.93 5.29 -0.45
CA TYR A 120 21.13 4.76 -1.54
C TYR A 120 19.96 3.90 -1.02
N ARG A 121 20.19 3.05 -0.03
CA ARG A 121 19.12 2.26 0.62
C ARG A 121 18.10 3.15 1.31
N LEU A 122 18.54 4.22 1.94
CA LEU A 122 17.66 5.19 2.60
C LEU A 122 16.77 5.92 1.60
N LEU A 123 17.30 6.22 0.41
CA LEU A 123 16.58 6.89 -0.67
C LEU A 123 15.78 5.94 -1.57
N ASP A 124 15.86 4.64 -1.37
CA ASP A 124 15.09 3.66 -2.14
C ASP A 124 13.66 3.54 -1.60
N PRO A 125 12.63 3.99 -2.36
CA PRO A 125 11.25 3.95 -1.89
C PRO A 125 10.72 2.53 -1.63
N THR A 126 11.31 1.52 -2.27
CA THR A 126 10.90 0.11 -2.12
C THR A 126 11.52 -0.58 -0.92
N ASN A 127 12.47 0.06 -0.25
CA ASN A 127 13.05 -0.45 0.98
C ASN A 127 12.23 -0.02 2.21
N TYR A 128 11.38 -0.91 2.73
CA TYR A 128 10.51 -0.67 3.88
C TYR A 128 11.16 -0.99 5.24
N THR A 129 12.41 -1.45 5.26
CA THR A 129 13.14 -1.77 6.50
C THR A 129 13.98 -0.60 7.02
N LYS A 130 13.98 0.52 6.31
CA LYS A 130 14.75 1.70 6.68
C LYS A 130 14.20 2.42 7.92
N SER A 131 15.06 3.18 8.56
CA SER A 131 14.73 3.99 9.75
C SER A 131 14.05 5.31 9.35
N VAL A 132 12.87 5.59 9.91
CA VAL A 132 12.19 6.89 9.79
C VAL A 132 13.06 8.01 10.39
N ARG A 133 13.76 7.72 11.49
CA ARG A 133 14.69 8.68 12.12
C ARG A 133 15.76 9.13 11.14
N GLN A 134 16.36 8.21 10.39
CA GLN A 134 17.39 8.56 9.41
C GLN A 134 16.83 9.40 8.24
N LEU A 135 15.61 9.11 7.78
CA LEU A 135 14.93 9.93 6.76
C LEU A 135 14.68 11.35 7.26
N ILE A 136 14.20 11.50 8.48
CA ILE A 136 13.98 12.81 9.09
C ILE A 136 15.32 13.56 9.23
N SER A 137 16.37 12.90 9.70
CA SER A 137 17.72 13.48 9.81
C SER A 137 18.24 13.94 8.44
N LEU A 138 18.03 13.14 7.39
CA LEU A 138 18.40 13.53 6.03
C LEU A 138 17.63 14.77 5.56
N LEU A 139 16.34 14.84 5.80
CA LEU A 139 15.52 15.99 5.42
C LEU A 139 15.97 17.27 6.11
N TYR A 140 16.27 17.24 7.40
CA TYR A 140 16.84 18.38 8.12
C TYR A 140 18.21 18.79 7.58
N LEU A 141 19.07 17.82 7.25
CA LEU A 141 20.36 18.10 6.61
C LEU A 141 20.20 18.78 5.25
N LEU A 142 19.14 18.43 4.52
CA LEU A 142 18.78 19.06 3.24
C LEU A 142 18.06 20.42 3.39
N GLY A 143 17.98 20.94 4.61
CA GLY A 143 17.34 22.23 4.90
C GLY A 143 15.82 22.20 4.96
N CYS A 144 15.23 21.02 5.13
CA CYS A 144 13.79 20.87 5.29
C CYS A 144 13.39 20.80 6.77
N GLU A 145 12.19 21.25 7.07
CA GLU A 145 11.52 21.05 8.35
C GLU A 145 10.49 19.92 8.21
N VAL A 146 10.38 19.06 9.21
CA VAL A 146 9.46 17.93 9.20
C VAL A 146 8.55 18.00 10.42
N ASP A 147 7.26 18.19 10.17
CA ASP A 147 6.22 18.12 11.18
C ASP A 147 5.45 16.82 11.08
N VAL A 148 5.13 16.23 12.23
CA VAL A 148 4.32 15.02 12.32
C VAL A 148 3.03 15.33 13.05
N GLU A 149 1.90 15.17 12.37
CA GLU A 149 0.58 15.35 12.95
C GLU A 149 -0.13 14.00 13.06
N VAL A 150 -0.61 13.67 14.26
CA VAL A 150 -1.42 12.48 14.52
C VAL A 150 -2.85 12.91 14.78
N ARG A 151 -3.79 12.40 13.97
CA ARG A 151 -5.21 12.70 14.07
C ARG A 151 -6.01 11.47 14.48
N GLN A 152 -6.96 11.66 15.39
CA GLN A 152 -7.95 10.63 15.69
C GLN A 152 -8.96 10.55 14.54
N ARG A 153 -9.18 9.33 14.02
CA ARG A 153 -10.25 9.06 13.05
C ARG A 153 -11.41 8.33 13.71
N PRO A 154 -12.66 8.48 13.19
CA PRO A 154 -13.74 7.60 13.59
C PRO A 154 -13.35 6.14 13.31
N ARG A 155 -13.58 5.26 14.29
CA ARG A 155 -13.34 3.82 14.09
C ARG A 155 -14.26 3.31 12.99
N ARG A 156 -13.70 2.74 11.93
CA ARG A 156 -14.48 1.91 11.01
C ARG A 156 -14.82 0.60 11.73
N PRO A 157 -16.04 0.05 11.53
CA PRO A 157 -16.35 -1.28 12.05
C PRO A 157 -15.33 -2.27 11.48
N ILE A 158 -14.62 -2.96 12.37
CA ILE A 158 -13.79 -4.09 11.96
C ILE A 158 -14.78 -5.18 11.55
N ALA A 159 -14.68 -5.66 10.32
CA ALA A 159 -15.48 -6.80 9.88
C ALA A 159 -15.07 -8.01 10.73
N SER A 160 -15.98 -8.43 11.60
CA SER A 160 -15.85 -9.64 12.41
C SER A 160 -16.13 -10.90 11.59
#